data_8e005d3535293447d7da52f508a80fab
#
_entry.id   8e005d3535293447d7da52f508a80fab
#
_cell.length_a   1.000
_cell.length_b   1.000
_cell.length_c   1.000
_cell.angle_alpha   90.00
_cell.angle_beta   90.00
_cell.angle_gamma   90.00
#
_symmetry.space_group_name_H-M   'P 1'
#
loop_
_entity.id
_entity.type
_entity.pdbx_description
1 polymer ?
#
loop_
_entity_poly.entity_id
_entity_poly.type
_entity_poly.pdbx_seq_one_letter_code
_entity_poly.pdbx_strand_id
1 'polypeptide(L)'
;GVFAGSRFIPVTESPAAENVKQLIVDSTAEDLLLFRTVPSYYRSLPGKLAKKLVEMDQLGASREEIAQKMNGTRNMKVGMLEGDTEEGYVSVGTGITPIKKIQSVKEVVLELMQDFVEK
;
A
#
# COMPACT_ATOMS: atom_id res chain seq x y z
N GLY A 1 14.93 -9.43 -14.05
CA GLY A 1 13.52 -9.52 -13.67
C GLY A 1 12.97 -8.23 -13.07
N VAL A 2 11.67 -8.19 -12.93
CA VAL A 2 10.96 -7.02 -12.41
C VAL A 2 10.11 -7.44 -11.21
N PHE A 3 10.20 -6.66 -10.12
CA PHE A 3 9.33 -6.80 -8.96
C PHE A 3 8.49 -5.52 -8.84
N ALA A 4 7.23 -5.60 -9.22
CA ALA A 4 6.41 -4.41 -9.46
C ALA A 4 4.99 -4.51 -8.88
N GLY A 5 4.80 -5.22 -7.75
CA GLY A 5 3.47 -5.43 -7.17
C GLY A 5 2.70 -4.15 -6.91
N SER A 6 3.30 -3.19 -6.21
CA SER A 6 2.63 -1.93 -5.87
C SER A 6 2.37 -1.04 -7.09
N ARG A 7 3.14 -1.21 -8.16
CA ARG A 7 3.00 -0.45 -9.41
C ARG A 7 1.63 -0.66 -10.05
N PHE A 8 1.04 -1.84 -9.86
CA PHE A 8 -0.23 -2.21 -10.49
C PHE A 8 -1.47 -1.92 -9.62
N ILE A 9 -1.29 -1.36 -8.43
CA ILE A 9 -2.43 -0.97 -7.60
C ILE A 9 -3.13 0.27 -8.15
N PRO A 10 -2.42 1.36 -8.52
CA PRO A 10 -3.07 2.56 -9.04
C PRO A 10 -3.25 2.54 -10.56
N VAL A 11 -3.58 1.39 -11.14
CA VAL A 11 -3.92 1.31 -12.56
C VAL A 11 -5.42 1.38 -12.74
N THR A 12 -5.86 1.84 -13.92
CA THR A 12 -7.27 2.02 -14.24
C THR A 12 -8.10 0.75 -14.00
N GLU A 13 -7.54 -0.41 -14.36
CA GLU A 13 -8.24 -1.70 -14.29
C GLU A 13 -8.24 -2.33 -12.90
N SER A 14 -7.49 -1.79 -11.95
CA SER A 14 -7.40 -2.33 -10.60
C SER A 14 -8.73 -2.18 -9.85
N PRO A 15 -9.13 -3.16 -9.01
CA PRO A 15 -10.34 -3.05 -8.19
C PRO A 15 -10.18 -2.10 -7.00
N ALA A 16 -8.99 -1.56 -6.76
CA ALA A 16 -8.78 -0.61 -5.66
C ALA A 16 -9.65 0.64 -5.86
N ALA A 17 -10.11 1.22 -4.74
CA ALA A 17 -10.93 2.44 -4.78
C ALA A 17 -10.15 3.60 -5.44
N GLU A 18 -10.88 4.46 -6.14
CA GLU A 18 -10.25 5.58 -6.87
C GLU A 18 -9.49 6.53 -5.94
N ASN A 19 -10.03 6.83 -4.76
CA ASN A 19 -9.34 7.67 -3.79
C ASN A 19 -8.03 7.03 -3.30
N VAL A 20 -7.97 5.70 -3.22
CA VAL A 20 -6.76 4.98 -2.85
C VAL A 20 -5.71 5.11 -3.96
N LYS A 21 -6.12 4.95 -5.21
CA LYS A 21 -5.22 5.12 -6.35
C LYS A 21 -4.61 6.52 -6.36
N GLN A 22 -5.43 7.54 -6.15
CA GLN A 22 -4.98 8.93 -6.10
C GLN A 22 -4.03 9.16 -4.92
N LEU A 23 -4.35 8.60 -3.77
CA LEU A 23 -3.49 8.71 -2.59
C LEU A 23 -2.10 8.10 -2.83
N ILE A 24 -2.04 6.98 -3.54
CA ILE A 24 -0.74 6.36 -3.90
C ILE A 24 0.05 7.30 -4.82
N VAL A 25 -0.62 7.89 -5.81
CA VAL A 25 0.02 8.83 -6.74
C VAL A 25 0.57 10.05 -6.00
N ASP A 26 -0.14 10.53 -4.99
CA ASP A 26 0.22 11.71 -4.21
C ASP A 26 1.22 11.43 -3.09
N SER A 27 1.60 10.17 -2.87
CA SER A 27 2.45 9.76 -1.76
C SER A 27 3.82 9.28 -2.23
N THR A 28 4.77 9.25 -1.30
CA THR A 28 6.11 8.69 -1.54
C THR A 28 6.39 7.63 -0.47
N ALA A 29 7.51 6.91 -0.62
CA ALA A 29 7.93 5.91 0.36
C ALA A 29 8.08 6.50 1.77
N GLU A 30 8.44 7.79 1.86
CA GLU A 30 8.61 8.47 3.15
C GLU A 30 7.30 8.66 3.91
N ASP A 31 6.18 8.66 3.21
CA ASP A 31 4.86 8.81 3.83
C ASP A 31 4.35 7.52 4.46
N LEU A 32 4.96 6.39 4.15
CA LEU A 32 4.49 5.09 4.60
C LEU A 32 4.79 4.87 6.08
N LEU A 33 3.83 4.26 6.78
CA LEU A 33 3.96 3.85 8.17
C LEU A 33 4.39 2.38 8.22
N LEU A 34 5.39 2.09 9.05
CA LEU A 34 5.93 0.75 9.23
C LEU A 34 5.58 0.25 10.63
N PHE A 35 5.06 -0.96 10.72
CA PHE A 35 4.78 -1.61 12.00
C PHE A 35 5.05 -3.10 11.90
N ARG A 36 5.40 -3.72 13.03
CA ARG A 36 5.65 -5.16 13.10
C ARG A 36 4.33 -5.89 13.33
N THR A 37 4.19 -7.02 12.65
CA THR A 37 3.02 -7.88 12.77
C THR A 37 3.42 -9.32 12.41
N VAL A 38 2.46 -10.18 12.15
CA VAL A 38 2.70 -11.57 11.73
C VAL A 38 2.40 -11.65 10.24
N PRO A 39 3.26 -12.26 9.44
CA PRO A 39 4.53 -12.94 9.76
C PRO A 39 5.74 -12.00 9.86
N SER A 40 5.63 -10.75 9.46
CA SER A 40 6.77 -9.84 9.37
C SER A 40 6.33 -8.39 9.53
N TYR A 41 6.99 -7.49 8.84
CA TYR A 41 6.64 -6.07 8.81
C TYR A 41 5.59 -5.80 7.75
N TYR A 42 4.79 -4.74 7.99
CA TYR A 42 3.92 -4.18 6.96
C TYR A 42 4.17 -2.69 6.82
N ARG A 43 4.02 -2.21 5.60
CA ARG A 43 4.00 -0.78 5.30
C ARG A 43 2.61 -0.41 4.80
N SER A 44 2.11 0.71 5.28
CA SER A 44 0.77 1.18 4.91
C SER A 44 0.77 2.67 4.67
N LEU A 45 -0.12 3.12 3.80
CA LEU A 45 -0.45 4.53 3.71
C LEU A 45 -1.00 5.01 5.06
N PRO A 46 -0.76 6.29 5.41
CA PRO A 46 -1.25 6.84 6.68
C PRO A 46 -2.79 6.80 6.76
N GLY A 47 -3.29 6.53 7.94
CA GLY A 47 -4.71 6.53 8.25
C GLY A 47 -4.87 6.26 9.74
N LYS A 48 -6.08 6.35 10.25
CA LYS A 48 -6.34 6.19 11.67
C LYS A 48 -5.91 4.82 12.19
N LEU A 49 -6.29 3.76 11.49
CA LEU A 49 -5.92 2.40 11.88
C LEU A 49 -4.40 2.20 11.79
N ALA A 50 -3.77 2.61 10.70
CA ALA A 50 -2.33 2.46 10.52
C ALA A 50 -1.55 3.18 11.62
N LYS A 51 -1.96 4.39 11.98
CA LYS A 51 -1.34 5.14 13.07
C LYS A 51 -1.50 4.43 14.41
N LYS A 52 -2.66 3.83 14.65
CA LYS A 52 -2.92 3.05 15.86
C LYS A 52 -2.00 1.83 15.93
N LEU A 53 -1.79 1.16 14.81
CA LEU A 53 -0.91 -0.02 14.75
C LEU A 53 0.55 0.36 15.04
N VAL A 54 1.00 1.50 14.53
CA VAL A 54 2.35 2.02 14.83
C VAL A 54 2.47 2.34 16.32
N GLU A 55 1.47 2.99 16.91
CA GLU A 55 1.44 3.31 18.33
C GLU A 55 1.54 2.03 19.17
N MET A 56 0.76 1.01 18.85
CA MET A 56 0.80 -0.28 19.55
C MET A 56 2.19 -0.90 19.47
N ASP A 57 2.83 -0.85 18.30
CA ASP A 57 4.19 -1.36 18.13
C ASP A 57 5.19 -0.60 19.02
N GLN A 58 5.10 0.71 19.06
CA GLN A 58 5.97 1.56 19.88
C GLN A 58 5.78 1.31 21.38
N LEU A 59 4.56 0.96 21.80
CA LEU A 59 4.25 0.66 23.19
C LEU A 59 4.59 -0.78 23.61
N GLY A 60 5.14 -1.57 22.69
CA GLY A 60 5.61 -2.92 22.98
C GLY A 60 4.56 -4.01 22.83
N ALA A 61 3.45 -3.75 22.14
CA ALA A 61 2.47 -4.79 21.85
C ALA A 61 3.11 -5.94 21.06
N SER A 62 2.64 -7.17 21.29
CA SER A 62 3.15 -8.32 20.55
C SER A 62 2.73 -8.25 19.09
N ARG A 63 3.47 -8.96 18.22
CA ARG A 63 3.11 -9.04 16.79
C ARG A 63 1.72 -9.62 16.60
N GLU A 64 1.35 -10.59 17.43
CA GLU A 64 0.04 -11.24 17.39
C GLU A 64 -1.08 -10.28 17.76
N GLU A 65 -0.87 -9.43 18.78
CA GLU A 65 -1.83 -8.40 19.15
C GLU A 65 -2.05 -7.40 18.02
N ILE A 66 -0.95 -6.97 17.38
CA ILE A 66 -1.02 -6.07 16.25
C ILE A 66 -1.76 -6.72 15.09
N ALA A 67 -1.47 -8.00 14.80
CA ALA A 67 -2.15 -8.75 13.74
C ALA A 67 -3.64 -8.85 14.00
N GLN A 68 -4.06 -9.07 15.24
CA GLN A 68 -5.48 -9.11 15.60
C GLN A 68 -6.15 -7.76 15.38
N LYS A 69 -5.50 -6.67 15.78
CA LYS A 69 -6.02 -5.32 15.57
C LYS A 69 -6.10 -4.97 14.09
N MET A 70 -5.12 -5.42 13.29
CA MET A 70 -5.15 -5.23 11.83
C MET A 70 -6.38 -5.86 11.20
N ASN A 71 -6.76 -7.07 11.67
CA ASN A 71 -7.83 -7.86 11.05
C ASN A 71 -7.69 -7.84 9.53
N GLY A 72 -6.58 -8.39 9.04
CA GLY A 72 -6.09 -8.18 7.68
C GLY A 72 -7.09 -8.45 6.58
N THR A 73 -7.86 -9.55 6.68
CA THR A 73 -8.84 -9.91 5.64
C THR A 73 -9.93 -8.85 5.49
N ARG A 74 -10.48 -8.36 6.60
CA ARG A 74 -11.54 -7.37 6.60
C ARG A 74 -11.02 -5.96 6.34
N ASN A 75 -10.01 -5.55 7.08
CA ASN A 75 -9.57 -4.16 7.08
C ASN A 75 -8.76 -3.78 5.84
N MET A 76 -8.09 -4.74 5.19
CA MET A 76 -7.47 -4.50 3.89
C MET A 76 -8.54 -4.23 2.83
N LYS A 77 -9.62 -5.01 2.83
CA LYS A 77 -10.75 -4.80 1.93
C LYS A 77 -11.37 -3.43 2.17
N VAL A 78 -11.63 -3.07 3.42
CA VAL A 78 -12.20 -1.77 3.79
C VAL A 78 -11.32 -0.63 3.28
N GLY A 79 -10.00 -0.73 3.47
CA GLY A 79 -9.08 0.31 3.03
C GLY A 79 -8.92 0.36 1.52
N MET A 80 -8.63 -0.76 0.89
CA MET A 80 -8.23 -0.79 -0.52
C MET A 80 -9.40 -0.80 -1.49
N LEU A 81 -10.45 -1.55 -1.20
CA LEU A 81 -11.58 -1.70 -2.13
C LEU A 81 -12.72 -0.75 -1.84
N GLU A 82 -12.99 -0.48 -0.58
CA GLU A 82 -14.06 0.44 -0.18
C GLU A 82 -13.57 1.88 0.00
N GLY A 83 -12.26 2.09 0.05
CA GLY A 83 -11.68 3.42 0.10
C GLY A 83 -11.69 4.09 1.46
N ASP A 84 -12.01 3.36 2.52
CA ASP A 84 -12.00 3.89 3.88
C ASP A 84 -10.61 3.71 4.50
N THR A 85 -9.74 4.69 4.26
CA THR A 85 -8.35 4.64 4.73
C THR A 85 -8.21 4.94 6.23
N GLU A 86 -9.30 5.32 6.90
CA GLU A 86 -9.29 5.55 8.35
C GLU A 86 -9.61 4.28 9.12
N GLU A 87 -10.63 3.53 8.72
CA GLU A 87 -11.05 2.30 9.38
C GLU A 87 -10.30 1.07 8.85
N GLY A 88 -9.79 1.13 7.62
CA GLY A 88 -8.96 0.09 7.04
C GLY A 88 -7.53 0.54 6.85
N TYR A 89 -6.73 -0.27 6.16
CA TYR A 89 -5.36 0.10 5.82
C TYR A 89 -5.07 -0.23 4.35
N VAL A 90 -4.05 0.43 3.80
CA VAL A 90 -3.63 0.21 2.42
C VAL A 90 -2.17 -0.23 2.43
N SER A 91 -1.95 -1.51 2.14
CA SER A 91 -0.62 -2.10 2.13
C SER A 91 0.05 -1.85 0.79
N VAL A 92 1.16 -1.11 0.80
CA VAL A 92 1.95 -0.82 -0.40
C VAL A 92 3.43 -0.87 -0.06
N GLY A 93 4.26 -1.09 -1.07
CA GLY A 93 5.71 -1.09 -0.91
C GLY A 93 6.33 0.27 -1.18
N THR A 94 7.62 0.38 -0.91
CA THR A 94 8.38 1.62 -1.11
C THR A 94 8.50 2.01 -2.58
N GLY A 95 8.20 1.09 -3.50
CA GLY A 95 8.23 1.35 -4.95
C GLY A 95 7.16 2.32 -5.45
N ILE A 96 6.32 2.88 -4.56
CA ILE A 96 5.30 3.84 -4.98
C ILE A 96 5.88 5.23 -5.32
N THR A 97 7.08 5.54 -4.84
CA THR A 97 7.67 6.88 -5.01
C THR A 97 7.66 7.38 -6.47
N PRO A 98 8.03 6.58 -7.48
CA PRO A 98 8.01 7.04 -8.87
C PRO A 98 6.64 7.05 -9.52
N ILE A 99 5.59 6.58 -8.83
CA ILE A 99 4.23 6.54 -9.39
C ILE A 99 3.62 7.93 -9.27
N LYS A 100 3.42 8.61 -10.41
CA LYS A 100 2.96 10.00 -10.43
C LYS A 100 1.60 10.20 -11.07
N LYS A 101 1.02 9.16 -11.65
CA LYS A 101 -0.30 9.24 -12.28
C LYS A 101 -0.96 7.85 -12.32
N ILE A 102 -2.28 7.87 -12.44
CA ILE A 102 -3.06 6.64 -12.64
C ILE A 102 -2.99 6.30 -14.13
N GLN A 103 -2.52 5.10 -14.45
CA GLN A 103 -2.32 4.66 -15.82
C GLN A 103 -3.05 3.34 -16.06
N SER A 104 -3.22 2.96 -17.34
CA SER A 104 -3.70 1.63 -17.68
C SER A 104 -2.59 0.59 -17.46
N VAL A 105 -2.97 -0.69 -17.33
CA VAL A 105 -2.00 -1.78 -17.25
C VAL A 105 -1.06 -1.75 -18.48
N LYS A 106 -1.62 -1.52 -19.66
CA LYS A 106 -0.83 -1.44 -20.90
C LYS A 106 0.26 -0.38 -20.81
N GLU A 107 -0.09 0.81 -20.34
CA GLU A 107 0.88 1.91 -20.18
C GLU A 107 1.99 1.56 -19.20
N VAL A 108 1.64 0.95 -18.05
CA VAL A 108 2.62 0.54 -17.05
C VAL A 108 3.57 -0.51 -17.62
N VAL A 109 3.03 -1.52 -18.30
CA VAL A 109 3.85 -2.59 -18.91
C VAL A 109 4.81 -2.01 -19.95
N LEU A 110 4.34 -1.07 -20.79
CA LEU A 110 5.21 -0.44 -21.79
C LEU A 110 6.36 0.34 -21.14
N GLU A 111 6.09 1.06 -20.05
CA GLU A 111 7.15 1.77 -19.32
C GLU A 111 8.18 0.81 -18.73
N LEU A 112 7.74 -0.28 -18.12
CA LEU A 112 8.64 -1.27 -17.54
C LEU A 112 9.49 -1.95 -18.61
N MET A 113 8.91 -2.24 -19.77
CA MET A 113 9.63 -2.85 -20.88
C MET A 113 10.62 -1.87 -21.51
N GLN A 114 10.27 -0.59 -21.58
CA GLN A 114 11.15 0.45 -22.11
C GLN A 114 12.45 0.53 -21.32
N ASP A 115 12.35 0.55 -19.99
CA ASP A 115 13.52 0.52 -19.11
C ASP A 115 14.37 -0.72 -19.34
N PHE A 116 13.72 -1.85 -19.58
CA PHE A 116 14.42 -3.11 -19.83
C PHE A 116 15.16 -3.09 -21.17
N VAL A 117 14.55 -2.54 -22.20
CA VAL A 117 15.13 -2.50 -23.56
C VAL A 117 16.30 -1.51 -23.65
N GLU A 118 16.22 -0.38 -22.96
CA GLU A 118 17.25 0.65 -22.98
C GLU A 118 18.53 0.27 -22.24
N LYS A 119 18.48 -0.79 -21.48
CA LYS A 119 19.65 -1.31 -20.77
C LYS A 119 20.35 -2.40 -21.59
#